data_cf4d496de7a8c680aef0cf3e11fadad3
#
_entry.id   cf4d496de7a8c680aef0cf3e11fadad3
#
_cell.length_a   1.000
_cell.length_b   1.000
_cell.length_c   1.000
_cell.angle_alpha   90.00
_cell.angle_beta   90.00
_cell.angle_gamma   90.00
#
_symmetry.space_group_name_H-M   'P 1'
#
loop_
_entity.id
_entity.type
_entity.pdbx_description
1 polymer ?
#
loop_
_entity_poly.entity_id
_entity_poly.type
_entity_poly.pdbx_seq_one_letter_code
_entity_poly.pdbx_strand_id
1 'polypeptide(L)'
;MSNTIAVAVLNWNGKSLLQTYLPSVIKDSSPNKVYVIDNDSSDDSVAYLEENYPEVTIIQTGENLGYAGGYNEGLKAIQEPISILLNSDVRTTPGWLNPIHEHFENHSNCAALQPKIRWDRSPEQFEYAGASGGFMDRWAY
;
A
#
# COMPACT_ATOMS: atom_id res chain seq x y z
N MET A 1 19.20 -3.26 -8.88
CA MET A 1 18.63 -2.12 -8.13
C MET A 1 18.33 -2.63 -6.74
N SER A 2 18.78 -1.98 -5.69
CA SER A 2 18.46 -2.38 -4.33
C SER A 2 16.96 -2.20 -4.11
N ASN A 3 16.31 -3.15 -3.44
CA ASN A 3 14.91 -3.03 -3.03
C ASN A 3 14.77 -1.85 -2.06
N THR A 4 14.45 -0.69 -2.58
CA THR A 4 14.37 0.55 -1.79
C THR A 4 12.94 0.89 -1.40
N ILE A 5 11.96 0.18 -1.95
CA ILE A 5 10.53 0.42 -1.75
C ILE A 5 9.89 -0.80 -1.11
N ALA A 6 9.11 -0.57 -0.05
CA ALA A 6 8.16 -1.52 0.50
C ALA A 6 6.74 -1.11 0.10
N VAL A 7 5.93 -2.06 -0.36
CA VAL A 7 4.50 -1.86 -0.58
C VAL A 7 3.75 -2.47 0.59
N ALA A 8 3.14 -1.66 1.43
CA ALA A 8 2.43 -2.07 2.63
C ALA A 8 0.91 -1.95 2.39
N VAL A 9 0.21 -3.08 2.39
CA VAL A 9 -1.24 -3.17 2.24
C VAL A 9 -1.86 -3.39 3.61
N LEU A 10 -2.74 -2.50 4.06
CA LEU A 10 -3.49 -2.70 5.30
C LEU A 10 -4.73 -3.55 5.02
N ASN A 11 -4.90 -4.62 5.78
CA ASN A 11 -6.04 -5.53 5.69
C ASN A 11 -6.78 -5.63 7.03
N TRP A 12 -8.10 -5.62 6.98
CA TRP A 12 -8.98 -6.01 8.08
C TRP A 12 -10.25 -6.64 7.52
N ASN A 13 -10.42 -7.96 7.75
CA ASN A 13 -11.56 -8.74 7.25
C ASN A 13 -11.78 -8.57 5.73
N GLY A 14 -10.68 -8.48 4.98
CA GLY A 14 -10.67 -8.13 3.57
C GLY A 14 -10.29 -9.26 2.62
N LYS A 15 -10.49 -10.53 2.96
CA LYS A 15 -10.12 -11.68 2.13
C LYS A 15 -10.56 -11.52 0.67
N SER A 16 -11.79 -11.09 0.41
CA SER A 16 -12.32 -10.90 -0.94
C SER A 16 -11.61 -9.78 -1.71
N LEU A 17 -11.18 -8.72 -1.03
CA LEU A 17 -10.40 -7.64 -1.63
C LEU A 17 -8.99 -8.12 -1.95
N LEU A 18 -8.35 -8.83 -1.03
CA LEU A 18 -7.04 -9.44 -1.28
C LEU A 18 -7.09 -10.40 -2.48
N GLN A 19 -8.12 -11.23 -2.59
CA GLN A 19 -8.30 -12.11 -3.75
C GLN A 19 -8.39 -11.35 -5.07
N THR A 20 -9.02 -10.18 -5.06
CA THR A 20 -9.28 -9.40 -6.26
C THR A 20 -8.08 -8.53 -6.67
N TYR A 21 -7.42 -7.90 -5.73
CA TYR A 21 -6.46 -6.82 -6.01
C TYR A 21 -4.99 -7.21 -5.75
N LEU A 22 -4.71 -8.03 -4.72
CA LEU A 22 -3.34 -8.38 -4.35
C LEU A 22 -2.52 -9.02 -5.47
N PRO A 23 -3.08 -9.86 -6.36
CA PRO A 23 -2.32 -10.42 -7.49
C PRO A 23 -1.66 -9.35 -8.37
N SER A 24 -2.36 -8.24 -8.66
CA SER A 24 -1.77 -7.13 -9.41
C SER A 24 -0.67 -6.44 -8.63
N VAL A 25 -0.89 -6.22 -7.33
CA VAL A 25 0.08 -5.56 -6.46
C VAL A 25 1.39 -6.34 -6.42
N ILE A 26 1.34 -7.65 -6.20
CA ILE A 26 2.53 -8.51 -6.18
C ILE A 26 3.26 -8.47 -7.52
N LYS A 27 2.52 -8.72 -8.61
CA LYS A 27 3.07 -8.79 -9.96
C LYS A 27 3.75 -7.48 -10.37
N ASP A 28 3.05 -6.35 -10.18
CA ASP A 28 3.48 -5.05 -10.71
C ASP A 28 4.49 -4.35 -9.79
N SER A 29 4.64 -4.83 -8.55
CA SER A 29 5.62 -4.31 -7.59
C SER A 29 6.96 -5.03 -7.64
N SER A 30 7.04 -6.19 -8.28
CA SER A 30 8.29 -6.97 -8.38
C SER A 30 9.43 -6.14 -9.01
N PRO A 31 10.67 -6.18 -8.47
CA PRO A 31 11.18 -7.05 -7.39
C PRO A 31 11.04 -6.47 -5.96
N ASN A 32 10.28 -5.39 -5.75
CA ASN A 32 10.10 -4.80 -4.43
C ASN A 32 9.23 -5.69 -3.54
N LYS A 33 9.42 -5.60 -2.23
CA LYS A 33 8.68 -6.41 -1.28
C LYS A 33 7.27 -5.90 -1.06
N VAL A 34 6.35 -6.85 -0.94
CA VAL A 34 4.96 -6.60 -0.56
C VAL A 34 4.74 -7.11 0.85
N TYR A 35 4.21 -6.26 1.69
CA TYR A 35 3.79 -6.54 3.05
C TYR A 35 2.27 -6.45 3.14
N VAL A 36 1.65 -7.36 3.84
CA VAL A 36 0.25 -7.22 4.26
C VAL A 36 0.22 -7.05 5.77
N ILE A 37 -0.23 -5.88 6.21
CA ILE A 37 -0.43 -5.58 7.63
C ILE A 37 -1.85 -6.03 7.97
N ASP A 38 -1.96 -7.15 8.66
CA ASP A 38 -3.24 -7.66 9.10
C ASP A 38 -3.62 -7.05 10.45
N ASN A 39 -4.69 -6.26 10.43
CA ASN A 39 -5.13 -5.46 11.57
C ASN A 39 -6.14 -6.23 12.44
N ASP A 40 -5.75 -7.47 12.84
CA ASP A 40 -6.56 -8.40 13.64
C ASP A 40 -7.84 -8.85 12.92
N SER A 41 -7.66 -9.42 11.71
CA SER A 41 -8.76 -10.00 10.95
C SER A 41 -9.31 -11.26 11.64
N SER A 42 -10.61 -11.39 11.66
CA SER A 42 -11.34 -12.57 12.14
C SER A 42 -11.84 -13.48 11.01
N ASP A 43 -11.66 -13.06 9.76
CA ASP A 43 -11.94 -13.88 8.58
C ASP A 43 -10.71 -14.73 8.20
N ASP A 44 -10.79 -15.50 7.10
CA ASP A 44 -9.70 -16.35 6.63
C ASP A 44 -8.60 -15.57 5.85
N SER A 45 -8.45 -14.26 6.04
CA SER A 45 -7.47 -13.44 5.31
C SER A 45 -6.05 -13.96 5.49
N VAL A 46 -5.63 -14.19 6.73
CA VAL A 46 -4.27 -14.65 7.04
C VAL A 46 -4.01 -16.04 6.47
N ALA A 47 -4.92 -17.00 6.70
CA ALA A 47 -4.78 -18.35 6.17
C ALA A 47 -4.71 -18.36 4.63
N TYR A 48 -5.53 -17.53 3.98
CA TYR A 48 -5.51 -17.36 2.53
C TYR A 48 -4.15 -16.83 2.02
N LEU A 49 -3.56 -15.85 2.70
CA LEU A 49 -2.26 -15.31 2.35
C LEU A 49 -1.15 -16.35 2.51
N GLU A 50 -1.12 -17.05 3.64
CA GLU A 50 -0.11 -18.09 3.91
C GLU A 50 -0.15 -19.22 2.88
N GLU A 51 -1.35 -19.61 2.45
CA GLU A 51 -1.53 -20.68 1.47
C GLU A 51 -1.16 -20.26 0.03
N ASN A 52 -1.51 -19.03 -0.37
CA ASN A 52 -1.46 -18.63 -1.79
C ASN A 52 -0.30 -17.70 -2.13
N TYR A 53 0.27 -16.99 -1.14
CA TYR A 53 1.30 -15.95 -1.36
C TYR A 53 2.43 -16.05 -0.33
N PRO A 54 3.21 -17.16 -0.33
CA PRO A 54 4.29 -17.35 0.64
C PRO A 54 5.42 -16.32 0.50
N GLU A 55 5.49 -15.58 -0.60
CA GLU A 55 6.43 -14.47 -0.83
C GLU A 55 6.03 -13.17 -0.16
N VAL A 56 4.76 -13.05 0.27
CA VAL A 56 4.26 -11.86 0.98
C VAL A 56 4.62 -11.95 2.46
N THR A 57 5.15 -10.87 3.00
CA THR A 57 5.39 -10.80 4.44
C THR A 57 4.13 -10.33 5.15
N ILE A 58 3.60 -11.15 6.03
CA ILE A 58 2.41 -10.82 6.84
C ILE A 58 2.87 -10.24 8.17
N ILE A 59 2.35 -9.06 8.53
CA ILE A 59 2.58 -8.40 9.82
C ILE A 59 1.25 -8.34 10.54
N GLN A 60 1.11 -9.07 11.64
CA GLN A 60 -0.11 -9.08 12.43
C GLN A 60 0.00 -8.08 13.59
N THR A 61 -0.99 -7.20 13.75
CA THR A 61 -0.99 -6.18 14.81
C THR A 61 -1.43 -6.72 16.17
N GLY A 62 -2.16 -7.84 16.19
CA GLY A 62 -2.67 -8.48 17.40
C GLY A 62 -3.93 -7.83 18.00
N GLU A 63 -4.33 -6.67 17.50
CA GLU A 63 -5.59 -5.99 17.81
C GLU A 63 -5.94 -5.03 16.66
N ASN A 64 -7.23 -4.71 16.49
CA ASN A 64 -7.66 -3.72 15.50
C ASN A 64 -7.36 -2.30 15.98
N LEU A 65 -6.29 -1.73 15.48
CA LEU A 65 -5.80 -0.37 15.80
C LEU A 65 -6.42 0.71 14.92
N GLY A 66 -7.40 0.37 14.08
CA GLY A 66 -7.92 1.27 13.05
C GLY A 66 -6.93 1.53 11.92
N TYR A 67 -7.27 2.44 11.02
CA TYR A 67 -6.49 2.69 9.81
C TYR A 67 -5.08 3.23 10.12
N ALA A 68 -4.99 4.35 10.82
CA ALA A 68 -3.71 4.98 11.12
C ALA A 68 -2.87 4.14 12.11
N GLY A 69 -3.51 3.55 13.12
CA GLY A 69 -2.85 2.71 14.10
C GLY A 69 -2.24 1.46 13.46
N GLY A 70 -3.00 0.79 12.59
CA GLY A 70 -2.53 -0.39 11.87
C GLY A 70 -1.27 -0.11 11.04
N TYR A 71 -1.27 0.97 10.25
CA TYR A 71 -0.07 1.38 9.52
C TYR A 71 1.08 1.75 10.45
N ASN A 72 0.84 2.53 11.49
CA ASN A 72 1.89 2.93 12.43
C ASN A 72 2.55 1.73 13.11
N GLU A 73 1.78 0.70 13.43
CA GLU A 73 2.32 -0.53 14.02
C GLU A 73 3.08 -1.34 12.97
N GLY A 74 2.48 -1.59 11.82
CA GLY A 74 3.09 -2.39 10.75
C GLY A 74 4.40 -1.80 10.22
N LEU A 75 4.47 -0.48 10.07
CA LEU A 75 5.67 0.21 9.59
C LEU A 75 6.89 0.04 10.50
N LYS A 76 6.72 -0.30 11.78
CA LYS A 76 7.86 -0.59 12.67
C LYS A 76 8.66 -1.83 12.24
N ALA A 77 8.03 -2.76 11.53
CA ALA A 77 8.68 -3.98 11.04
C ALA A 77 9.28 -3.82 9.63
N ILE A 78 8.99 -2.73 8.92
CA ILE A 78 9.44 -2.43 7.57
C ILE A 78 10.74 -1.64 7.64
N GLN A 79 11.77 -2.08 6.91
CA GLN A 79 13.10 -1.48 6.95
C GLN A 79 13.49 -0.74 5.67
N GLU A 80 12.69 -0.88 4.61
CA GLU A 80 12.91 -0.18 3.36
C GLU A 80 12.75 1.34 3.55
N PRO A 81 13.62 2.17 2.94
CA PRO A 81 13.62 3.62 3.16
C PRO A 81 12.38 4.33 2.62
N ILE A 82 11.67 3.72 1.66
CA ILE A 82 10.43 4.24 1.10
C ILE A 82 9.32 3.23 1.37
N SER A 83 8.28 3.65 2.06
CA SER A 83 7.08 2.83 2.30
C SER A 83 5.88 3.41 1.56
N ILE A 84 5.20 2.56 0.79
CA ILE A 84 3.95 2.91 0.14
C ILE A 84 2.80 2.35 0.95
N LEU A 85 1.93 3.22 1.42
CA LEU A 85 0.70 2.85 2.12
C LEU A 85 -0.40 2.64 1.08
N LEU A 86 -0.79 1.40 0.86
CA LEU A 86 -1.72 1.01 -0.18
C LEU A 86 -2.97 0.36 0.43
N ASN A 87 -4.15 0.84 0.08
CA ASN A 87 -5.39 0.19 0.49
C ASN A 87 -5.54 -1.18 -0.18
N SER A 88 -6.28 -2.08 0.47
CA SER A 88 -6.51 -3.45 -0.03
C SER A 88 -7.40 -3.53 -1.29
N ASP A 89 -8.05 -2.44 -1.68
CA ASP A 89 -8.96 -2.31 -2.83
C ASP A 89 -8.35 -1.55 -4.02
N VAL A 90 -7.03 -1.45 -4.08
CA VAL A 90 -6.31 -0.74 -5.14
C VAL A 90 -5.72 -1.73 -6.14
N ARG A 91 -5.99 -1.49 -7.43
CA ARG A 91 -5.35 -2.17 -8.55
C ARG A 91 -4.12 -1.38 -9.00
N THR A 92 -3.00 -2.06 -9.10
CA THR A 92 -1.77 -1.48 -9.66
C THR A 92 -1.63 -1.75 -11.15
N THR A 93 -0.72 -1.06 -11.80
CA THR A 93 -0.39 -1.21 -13.22
C THR A 93 1.11 -1.39 -13.40
N PRO A 94 1.57 -2.06 -14.46
CA PRO A 94 2.99 -2.25 -14.70
C PRO A 94 3.79 -0.96 -14.66
N GLY A 95 4.89 -0.97 -13.91
CA GLY A 95 5.81 0.17 -13.81
C GLY A 95 5.35 1.32 -12.91
N TRP A 96 4.28 1.16 -12.16
CA TRP A 96 3.72 2.21 -11.28
C TRP A 96 4.70 2.74 -10.21
N LEU A 97 5.68 1.93 -9.82
CA LEU A 97 6.71 2.32 -8.85
C LEU A 97 7.84 3.17 -9.46
N ASN A 98 8.04 3.10 -10.78
CA ASN A 98 9.16 3.79 -11.43
C ASN A 98 9.15 5.31 -11.21
N PRO A 99 8.03 6.03 -11.46
CA PRO A 99 8.00 7.47 -11.23
C PRO A 99 8.11 7.85 -9.74
N ILE A 100 7.69 6.97 -8.83
CA ILE A 100 7.83 7.19 -7.39
C ILE A 100 9.31 7.13 -7.01
N HIS A 101 10.00 6.08 -7.46
CA HIS A 101 11.43 5.89 -7.21
C HIS A 101 12.25 7.06 -7.79
N GLU A 102 12.01 7.41 -9.05
CA GLU A 102 12.68 8.53 -9.73
C GLU A 102 12.45 9.85 -8.99
N HIS A 103 11.23 10.09 -8.51
CA HIS A 103 10.93 11.32 -7.78
C HIS A 103 11.74 11.42 -6.48
N PHE A 104 11.78 10.37 -5.66
CA PHE A 104 12.56 10.37 -4.42
C PHE A 104 14.07 10.45 -4.65
N GLU A 105 14.58 9.85 -5.73
CA GLU A 105 15.98 9.98 -6.10
C GLU A 105 16.38 11.43 -6.46
N ASN A 106 15.50 12.15 -7.14
CA ASN A 106 15.77 13.51 -7.61
C ASN A 106 15.37 14.62 -6.62
N HIS A 107 14.64 14.30 -5.56
CA HIS A 107 14.11 15.29 -4.61
C HIS A 107 14.38 14.86 -3.16
N SER A 108 15.60 15.08 -2.70
CA SER A 108 16.05 14.66 -1.35
C SER A 108 15.28 15.32 -0.19
N ASN A 109 14.54 16.40 -0.45
CA ASN A 109 13.69 17.10 0.52
C ASN A 109 12.21 16.67 0.46
N CYS A 110 11.87 15.71 -0.42
CA CYS A 110 10.52 15.16 -0.48
C CYS A 110 10.30 14.18 0.67
N ALA A 111 9.38 14.49 1.57
CA ALA A 111 9.02 13.59 2.68
C ALA A 111 7.88 12.64 2.33
N ALA A 112 6.95 13.05 1.47
CA ALA A 112 5.83 12.22 1.03
C ALA A 112 5.32 12.69 -0.34
N LEU A 113 4.72 11.77 -1.08
CA LEU A 113 4.04 12.08 -2.33
C LEU A 113 2.75 11.25 -2.44
N GLN A 114 1.79 11.73 -3.18
CA GLN A 114 0.56 11.02 -3.48
C GLN A 114 0.39 10.89 -5.00
N PRO A 115 0.27 9.67 -5.55
CA PRO A 115 -0.02 9.47 -6.96
C PRO A 115 -1.47 9.84 -7.29
N LYS A 116 -1.74 10.06 -8.57
CA LYS A 116 -3.12 10.20 -9.06
C LYS A 116 -3.81 8.85 -9.03
N ILE A 117 -4.95 8.77 -8.33
CA ILE A 117 -5.79 7.56 -8.27
C ILE A 117 -6.89 7.68 -9.32
N ARG A 118 -6.98 6.68 -10.18
CA ARG A 118 -8.01 6.57 -11.20
C ARG A 118 -9.10 5.62 -10.74
N TRP A 119 -10.31 5.83 -11.21
CA TRP A 119 -11.42 4.95 -10.91
C TRP A 119 -11.26 3.61 -11.63
N ASP A 120 -11.21 2.50 -10.91
CA ASP A 120 -10.96 1.15 -11.48
C ASP A 120 -11.98 0.75 -12.57
N ARG A 121 -13.23 1.22 -12.44
CA ARG A 121 -14.30 0.94 -13.43
C ARG A 121 -14.25 1.85 -14.66
N SER A 122 -13.58 2.98 -14.58
CA SER A 122 -13.44 3.99 -15.64
C SER A 122 -12.07 4.66 -15.56
N PRO A 123 -10.99 3.99 -16.01
CA PRO A 123 -9.61 4.44 -15.78
C PRO A 123 -9.24 5.80 -16.40
N GLU A 124 -10.06 6.34 -17.29
CA GLU A 124 -9.94 7.70 -17.83
C GLU A 124 -10.42 8.77 -16.85
N GLN A 125 -11.11 8.38 -15.78
CA GLN A 125 -11.64 9.28 -14.75
C GLN A 125 -10.84 9.13 -13.45
N PHE A 126 -10.77 10.21 -12.67
CA PHE A 126 -10.23 10.13 -11.31
C PHE A 126 -11.28 9.55 -10.37
N GLU A 127 -10.85 8.72 -9.43
CA GLU A 127 -11.74 8.20 -8.40
C GLU A 127 -12.27 9.32 -7.50
N TYR A 128 -11.40 10.32 -7.23
CA TYR A 128 -11.75 11.47 -6.40
C TYR A 128 -11.14 12.76 -6.97
N ALA A 129 -12.00 13.70 -7.36
CA ALA A 129 -11.58 14.93 -8.04
C ALA A 129 -10.85 15.95 -7.15
N GLY A 130 -10.81 15.75 -5.83
CA GLY A 130 -10.17 16.64 -4.86
C GLY A 130 -8.81 16.20 -4.38
N ALA A 131 -8.31 15.06 -4.82
CA ALA A 131 -7.08 14.46 -4.31
C ALA A 131 -5.81 14.83 -5.11
N SER A 132 -5.70 16.03 -5.60
CA SER A 132 -4.37 16.58 -5.96
C SER A 132 -3.83 17.23 -4.70
N GLY A 133 -2.72 16.72 -4.16
CA GLY A 133 -2.10 17.14 -2.92
C GLY A 133 -2.33 18.61 -2.60
N GLY A 134 -3.18 18.86 -1.63
CA GLY A 134 -3.55 20.21 -1.22
C GLY A 134 -2.51 20.82 -0.31
N PHE A 135 -2.52 22.12 -0.20
CA PHE A 135 -1.83 22.80 0.87
C PHE A 135 -2.57 22.53 2.17
N MET A 136 -1.90 21.91 3.12
CA MET A 136 -2.44 21.76 4.46
C MET A 136 -2.17 23.07 5.21
N ASP A 137 -3.22 23.74 5.68
CA ASP A 137 -3.05 24.88 6.56
C ASP A 137 -2.66 24.42 7.99
N ARG A 138 -2.42 25.36 8.89
CA ARG A 138 -2.06 25.04 10.28
C ARG A 138 -3.15 24.28 11.06
N TRP A 139 -4.35 24.14 10.50
CA TRP A 139 -5.50 23.43 11.08
C TRP A 139 -5.74 22.06 10.44
N ALA A 140 -4.86 21.64 9.53
CA ALA A 140 -4.95 20.39 8.77
C ALA A 140 -6.16 20.28 7.83
N TYR A 141 -6.62 21.40 7.25
CA TYR A 141 -7.62 21.45 6.19
C TYR A 141 -7.01 21.88 4.85
#